data_895934bc7e73f40f688740def1514faa
#
_entry.id   895934bc7e73f40f688740def1514faa
#
_cell.length_a   1.000
_cell.length_b   1.000
_cell.length_c   1.000
_cell.angle_alpha   90.00
_cell.angle_beta   90.00
_cell.angle_gamma   90.00
#
_symmetry.space_group_name_H-M   'P 1'
#
loop_
_entity.id
_entity.type
_entity.pdbx_description
1 polymer ?
#
loop_
_entity_poly.entity_id
_entity_poly.type
_entity_poly.pdbx_seq_one_letter_code
_entity_poly.pdbx_strand_id
1 'polypeptide(L)'
;ITGKTGAGDEVYVETDGDWVKKISKDKKVLGSIAGEFIGVTRLSYDFYLKLIRIAEENFKSDLKVSYDMDCFVTVADTTPLGFLKIENLLWAEIDDALQLKRAQKIWKEIKSQSY
;
A
#
# COMPACT_ATOMS: atom_id res chain seq x y z
N ILE A 1 -5.87 -0.61 -3.34
CA ILE A 1 -5.06 0.46 -3.96
C ILE A 1 -5.95 1.52 -4.58
N THR A 2 -5.44 2.70 -4.83
CA THR A 2 -6.14 3.82 -5.48
C THR A 2 -5.37 4.31 -6.71
N GLY A 3 -5.96 5.22 -7.48
CA GLY A 3 -5.26 5.97 -8.52
C GLY A 3 -4.17 6.89 -7.95
N LYS A 4 -3.46 7.60 -8.80
CA LYS A 4 -2.35 8.49 -8.37
C LYS A 4 -2.90 9.72 -7.66
N THR A 5 -2.43 10.00 -6.45
CA THR A 5 -2.84 11.18 -5.67
C THR A 5 -1.90 12.37 -5.83
N GLY A 6 -0.62 12.14 -6.13
CA GLY A 6 0.39 13.20 -6.21
C GLY A 6 0.75 13.78 -4.84
N ALA A 7 0.64 13.00 -3.78
CA ALA A 7 0.90 13.43 -2.40
C ALA A 7 2.39 13.67 -2.12
N GLY A 8 3.29 12.97 -2.85
CA GLY A 8 4.74 13.09 -2.72
C GLY A 8 5.38 12.01 -1.83
N ASP A 9 4.57 11.20 -1.17
CA ASP A 9 4.98 10.13 -0.25
C ASP A 9 4.41 8.76 -0.64
N GLU A 10 3.97 8.63 -1.90
CA GLU A 10 3.25 7.47 -2.39
C GLU A 10 4.06 6.19 -2.33
N VAL A 11 3.39 5.11 -1.93
CA VAL A 11 3.83 3.74 -2.07
C VAL A 11 3.14 3.12 -3.29
N TYR A 12 3.91 2.79 -4.31
CA TYR A 12 3.38 2.31 -5.60
C TYR A 12 3.29 0.79 -5.65
N VAL A 13 2.27 0.30 -6.35
CA VAL A 13 2.02 -1.13 -6.53
C VAL A 13 2.16 -1.50 -8.00
N GLU A 14 3.01 -2.48 -8.29
CA GLU A 14 3.06 -3.21 -9.55
C GLU A 14 2.24 -4.49 -9.43
N THR A 15 1.50 -4.82 -10.47
CA THR A 15 0.68 -6.03 -10.54
C THR A 15 1.01 -6.88 -11.75
N ASP A 16 0.72 -8.17 -11.65
CA ASP A 16 0.69 -9.11 -12.77
C ASP A 16 -0.71 -9.74 -12.79
N GLY A 17 -1.51 -9.37 -13.80
CA GLY A 17 -2.94 -9.69 -13.82
C GLY A 17 -3.64 -9.20 -12.55
N ASP A 18 -4.29 -10.10 -11.84
CA ASP A 18 -5.06 -9.82 -10.62
C ASP A 18 -4.24 -9.84 -9.32
N TRP A 19 -2.91 -9.99 -9.44
CA TRP A 19 -2.03 -10.23 -8.30
C TRP A 19 -1.02 -9.10 -8.10
N VAL A 20 -0.77 -8.77 -6.82
CA VAL A 20 0.32 -7.88 -6.44
C VAL A 20 1.64 -8.58 -6.72
N LYS A 21 2.52 -7.91 -7.48
CA LYS A 21 3.85 -8.39 -7.83
C LYS A 21 4.94 -7.68 -7.03
N LYS A 22 4.81 -6.36 -6.86
CA LYS A 22 5.81 -5.55 -6.18
C LYS A 22 5.19 -4.31 -5.55
N ILE A 23 5.73 -3.87 -4.44
CA ILE A 23 5.36 -2.65 -3.74
C ILE A 23 6.63 -1.86 -3.47
N SER A 24 6.68 -0.57 -3.83
CA SER A 24 7.87 0.27 -3.62
C SER A 24 7.55 1.76 -3.62
N LYS A 25 8.31 2.54 -2.86
CA LYS A 25 8.37 4.01 -2.98
C LYS A 25 9.21 4.46 -4.18
N ASP A 26 10.15 3.64 -4.61
CA ASP A 26 10.98 3.94 -5.79
C ASP A 26 10.31 3.42 -7.07
N LYS A 27 9.80 4.34 -7.88
CA LYS A 27 9.18 4.02 -9.19
C LYS A 27 10.13 3.31 -10.15
N LYS A 28 11.45 3.52 -10.02
CA LYS A 28 12.44 2.99 -10.96
C LYS A 28 12.61 1.48 -10.87
N VAL A 29 12.25 0.91 -9.71
CA VAL A 29 12.34 -0.55 -9.50
C VAL A 29 11.08 -1.30 -9.93
N LEU A 30 10.05 -0.57 -10.40
CA LEU A 30 8.77 -1.11 -10.86
C LEU A 30 8.72 -1.11 -12.39
N GLY A 31 8.24 -2.20 -12.98
CA GLY A 31 8.01 -2.30 -14.43
C GLY A 31 6.77 -1.53 -14.87
N SER A 32 5.77 -1.44 -14.01
CA SER A 32 4.53 -0.68 -14.23
C SER A 32 3.96 -0.19 -12.90
N ILE A 33 3.06 0.79 -12.94
CA ILE A 33 2.38 1.30 -11.74
C ILE A 33 0.88 1.11 -11.92
N ALA A 34 0.31 0.14 -11.19
CA ALA A 34 -1.13 -0.12 -11.18
C ALA A 34 -1.89 0.89 -10.32
N GLY A 35 -1.28 1.40 -9.26
CA GLY A 35 -1.86 2.38 -8.34
C GLY A 35 -1.01 2.59 -7.10
N GLU A 36 -1.60 3.28 -6.12
CA GLU A 36 -0.99 3.56 -4.81
C GLU A 36 -1.55 2.62 -3.74
N PHE A 37 -0.69 2.13 -2.86
CA PHE A 37 -1.07 1.39 -1.68
C PHE A 37 -1.57 2.35 -0.59
N ILE A 38 -2.74 2.07 -0.04
CA ILE A 38 -3.38 2.95 0.97
C ILE A 38 -3.27 2.41 2.41
N GLY A 39 -2.50 1.34 2.63
CA GLY A 39 -2.30 0.75 3.95
C GLY A 39 -3.47 -0.11 4.48
N VAL A 40 -4.60 -0.21 3.76
CA VAL A 40 -5.74 -1.05 4.18
C VAL A 40 -5.63 -2.41 3.51
N THR A 41 -5.43 -3.46 4.32
CA THR A 41 -5.20 -4.81 3.82
C THR A 41 -6.07 -5.82 4.57
N ARG A 42 -6.70 -6.73 3.81
CA ARG A 42 -7.38 -7.91 4.34
C ARG A 42 -6.57 -9.15 4.00
N LEU A 43 -6.10 -9.87 5.01
CA LEU A 43 -5.29 -11.08 4.85
C LEU A 43 -6.08 -12.31 5.25
N SER A 44 -5.82 -13.44 4.58
CA SER A 44 -6.20 -14.76 5.11
C SER A 44 -5.30 -15.11 6.31
N TYR A 45 -5.78 -16.01 7.18
CA TYR A 45 -4.98 -16.45 8.33
C TYR A 45 -3.68 -17.17 7.89
N ASP A 46 -3.74 -17.95 6.81
CA ASP A 46 -2.55 -18.61 6.25
C ASP A 46 -1.51 -17.58 5.76
N PHE A 47 -1.95 -16.54 5.01
CA PHE A 47 -1.07 -15.46 4.58
C PHE A 47 -0.45 -14.73 5.77
N TYR A 48 -1.24 -14.44 6.79
CA TYR A 48 -0.79 -13.79 8.02
C TYR A 48 0.28 -14.61 8.75
N LEU A 49 0.11 -15.92 8.89
CA LEU A 49 1.12 -16.79 9.51
C LEU A 49 2.43 -16.83 8.73
N LYS A 50 2.37 -16.83 7.39
CA LYS A 50 3.56 -16.74 6.53
C LYS A 50 4.24 -15.39 6.69
N LEU A 51 3.45 -14.30 6.73
CA LEU A 51 3.95 -12.94 6.94
C LEU A 51 4.73 -12.80 8.24
N ILE A 52 4.19 -13.32 9.36
CA ILE A 52 4.90 -13.31 10.66
C ILE A 52 6.26 -14.01 10.54
N ARG A 53 6.31 -15.21 9.95
CA ARG A 53 7.56 -15.97 9.81
C ARG A 53 8.59 -15.22 9.00
N ILE A 54 8.20 -14.61 7.88
CA ILE A 54 9.09 -13.81 7.04
C ILE A 54 9.57 -12.55 7.80
N ALA A 55 8.67 -11.87 8.50
CA ALA A 55 9.01 -10.70 9.29
C ALA A 55 9.99 -11.03 10.44
N GLU A 56 9.72 -12.10 11.20
CA GLU A 56 10.61 -12.56 12.26
C GLU A 56 12.01 -12.92 11.74
N GLU A 57 12.10 -13.57 10.58
CA GLU A 57 13.39 -13.89 9.96
C GLU A 57 14.15 -12.66 9.50
N ASN A 58 13.46 -11.74 8.82
CA ASN A 58 14.06 -10.50 8.34
C ASN A 58 14.53 -9.60 9.50
N PHE A 59 13.75 -9.48 10.57
CA PHE A 59 14.09 -8.64 11.73
C PHE A 59 15.29 -9.16 12.53
N LYS A 60 15.72 -10.41 12.35
CA LYS A 60 16.98 -10.90 12.93
C LYS A 60 18.21 -10.20 12.34
N SER A 61 18.11 -9.76 11.08
CA SER A 61 19.22 -9.14 10.34
C SER A 61 19.04 -7.62 10.17
N ASP A 62 17.82 -7.13 9.99
CA ASP A 62 17.53 -5.72 9.77
C ASP A 62 16.18 -5.32 10.34
N LEU A 63 16.17 -4.44 11.33
CA LEU A 63 14.95 -3.88 11.94
C LEU A 63 14.25 -2.82 11.08
N LYS A 64 14.84 -2.41 9.96
CA LYS A 64 14.26 -1.43 9.02
C LYS A 64 13.49 -2.07 7.87
N VAL A 65 13.37 -3.38 7.85
CA VAL A 65 12.58 -4.11 6.85
C VAL A 65 11.13 -3.66 6.91
N SER A 66 10.56 -3.33 5.75
CA SER A 66 9.17 -2.91 5.64
C SER A 66 8.24 -4.12 5.57
N TYR A 67 7.14 -4.10 6.32
CA TYR A 67 6.16 -5.17 6.29
C TYR A 67 5.41 -5.24 4.95
N ASP A 68 5.16 -4.11 4.30
CA ASP A 68 4.43 -4.00 3.03
C ASP A 68 5.35 -4.15 1.81
N MET A 69 6.45 -3.43 1.74
CA MET A 69 7.34 -3.44 0.58
C MET A 69 8.21 -4.69 0.51
N ASP A 70 8.56 -5.27 1.65
CA ASP A 70 9.47 -6.43 1.70
C ASP A 70 8.72 -7.72 2.08
N CYS A 71 8.04 -7.74 3.22
CA CYS A 71 7.44 -8.98 3.73
C CYS A 71 6.21 -9.42 2.94
N PHE A 72 5.28 -8.50 2.58
CA PHE A 72 4.11 -8.86 1.76
C PHE A 72 4.54 -9.38 0.40
N VAL A 73 5.49 -8.72 -0.25
CA VAL A 73 5.99 -9.14 -1.57
C VAL A 73 6.62 -10.52 -1.50
N THR A 74 7.45 -10.78 -0.48
CA THR A 74 8.08 -12.10 -0.29
C THR A 74 7.03 -13.20 -0.09
N VAL A 75 5.96 -12.95 0.69
CA VAL A 75 4.87 -13.94 0.85
C VAL A 75 4.08 -14.09 -0.46
N ALA A 76 3.86 -12.99 -1.20
CA ALA A 76 3.11 -13.00 -2.45
C ALA A 76 3.76 -13.83 -3.55
N ASP A 77 5.07 -14.04 -3.51
CA ASP A 77 5.79 -14.94 -4.45
C ASP A 77 5.28 -16.39 -4.37
N THR A 78 4.75 -16.82 -3.23
CA THR A 78 4.26 -18.20 -3.02
C THR A 78 2.77 -18.30 -2.68
N THR A 79 2.18 -17.19 -2.25
CA THR A 79 0.76 -17.12 -1.84
C THR A 79 0.15 -15.87 -2.47
N PRO A 80 -0.65 -16.01 -3.54
CA PRO A 80 -1.15 -14.86 -4.28
C PRO A 80 -1.86 -13.82 -3.40
N LEU A 81 -1.49 -12.56 -3.55
CA LEU A 81 -2.10 -11.40 -2.91
C LEU A 81 -2.86 -10.60 -3.95
N GLY A 82 -4.20 -10.66 -3.92
CA GLY A 82 -5.06 -9.86 -4.78
C GLY A 82 -5.12 -8.41 -4.35
N PHE A 83 -5.76 -7.58 -5.17
CA PHE A 83 -5.97 -6.18 -4.84
C PHE A 83 -7.35 -5.71 -5.31
N LEU A 84 -7.91 -4.71 -4.62
CA LEU A 84 -9.05 -3.93 -5.07
C LEU A 84 -8.56 -2.54 -5.45
N LYS A 85 -8.88 -2.07 -6.65
CA LYS A 85 -8.55 -0.71 -7.09
C LYS A 85 -9.78 0.17 -7.10
N ILE A 86 -9.69 1.33 -6.44
CA ILE A 86 -10.71 2.38 -6.43
C ILE A 86 -10.07 3.65 -7.00
N GLU A 87 -10.34 3.98 -8.26
CA GLU A 87 -9.65 5.03 -9.00
C GLU A 87 -9.77 6.43 -8.38
N ASN A 88 -10.94 6.77 -7.87
CA ASN A 88 -11.24 8.11 -7.35
C ASN A 88 -11.50 8.07 -5.84
N LEU A 89 -10.74 7.26 -5.11
CA LEU A 89 -10.86 7.20 -3.66
C LEU A 89 -10.41 8.51 -3.03
N LEU A 90 -11.31 9.15 -2.31
CA LEU A 90 -10.99 10.32 -1.49
C LEU A 90 -10.40 9.83 -0.16
N TRP A 91 -9.11 9.97 0.00
CA TRP A 91 -8.39 9.57 1.20
C TRP A 91 -7.20 10.48 1.47
N ALA A 92 -6.70 10.45 2.69
CA ALA A 92 -5.47 11.12 3.08
C ALA A 92 -4.77 10.39 4.21
N GLU A 93 -3.47 10.39 4.17
CA GLU A 93 -2.58 10.05 5.27
C GLU A 93 -2.17 11.32 6.02
N ILE A 94 -1.92 11.24 7.32
CA ILE A 94 -1.61 12.39 8.16
C ILE A 94 -0.41 12.04 9.05
N ASP A 95 0.79 12.42 8.59
CA ASP A 95 2.04 12.28 9.36
C ASP A 95 2.58 13.64 9.78
N ASP A 96 2.17 14.72 9.09
CA ASP A 96 2.64 16.06 9.35
C ASP A 96 1.53 17.12 9.20
N ALA A 97 1.87 18.39 9.52
CA ALA A 97 0.94 19.53 9.46
C ALA A 97 0.47 19.86 8.03
N LEU A 98 1.26 19.57 7.00
CA LEU A 98 0.90 19.80 5.60
C LEU A 98 -0.13 18.77 5.14
N GLN A 99 0.10 17.50 5.48
CA GLN A 99 -0.82 16.41 5.22
C GLN A 99 -2.14 16.60 5.97
N LEU A 100 -2.12 17.10 7.21
CA LEU A 100 -3.34 17.47 7.94
C LEU A 100 -4.17 18.53 7.20
N LYS A 101 -3.54 19.59 6.66
CA LYS A 101 -4.24 20.60 5.86
C LYS A 101 -4.86 20.01 4.59
N ARG A 102 -4.18 19.06 3.93
CA ARG A 102 -4.71 18.32 2.79
C ARG A 102 -5.92 17.46 3.19
N ALA A 103 -5.80 16.71 4.28
CA ALA A 103 -6.87 15.87 4.80
C ALA A 103 -8.13 16.69 5.14
N GLN A 104 -7.99 17.88 5.70
CA GLN A 104 -9.11 18.78 5.99
C GLN A 104 -9.85 19.23 4.71
N LYS A 105 -9.14 19.43 3.58
CA LYS A 105 -9.78 19.75 2.29
C LYS A 105 -10.55 18.53 1.76
N ILE A 106 -9.93 17.35 1.76
CA ILE A 106 -10.56 16.10 1.35
C ILE A 106 -11.79 15.80 2.19
N TRP A 107 -11.73 16.00 3.51
CA TRP A 107 -12.88 15.86 4.39
C TRP A 107 -14.08 16.74 4.01
N LYS A 108 -13.83 17.99 3.64
CA LYS A 108 -14.89 18.90 3.14
C LYS A 108 -15.50 18.39 1.85
N GLU A 109 -14.68 17.84 0.95
CA GLU A 109 -15.14 17.25 -0.31
C GLU A 109 -16.02 16.01 -0.07
N ILE A 110 -15.58 15.09 0.80
CA ILE A 110 -16.37 13.92 1.20
C ILE A 110 -17.72 14.35 1.74
N LYS A 111 -17.75 15.34 2.63
CA LYS A 111 -19.01 15.85 3.19
C LYS A 111 -19.94 16.46 2.13
N SER A 112 -19.39 17.10 1.11
CA SER A 112 -20.20 17.70 0.04
C SER A 112 -20.83 16.67 -0.90
N GLN A 113 -20.28 15.45 -0.97
CA GLN A 113 -20.77 14.35 -1.80
C GLN A 113 -21.75 13.42 -1.06
N SER A 114 -21.88 13.56 0.26
CA SER A 114 -22.66 12.64 1.10
C SER A 114 -24.17 12.98 1.17
N TYR A 115 -24.70 13.77 0.24
CA TYR A 115 -26.14 14.10 0.19
C TYR A 115 -26.63 14.30 -1.24
#